data_d8ff3a50b3bb07264715f4e7559dc4ab
#
_entry.id   d8ff3a50b3bb07264715f4e7559dc4ab
#
_cell.length_a   1.000
_cell.length_b   1.000
_cell.length_c   1.000
_cell.angle_alpha   90.00
_cell.angle_beta   90.00
_cell.angle_gamma   90.00
#
_symmetry.space_group_name_H-M   'P 1'
#
loop_
_entity.id
_entity.type
_entity.pdbx_description
1 polymer ?
#
loop_
_entity_poly.entity_id
_entity_poly.type
_entity_poly.pdbx_seq_one_letter_code
_entity_poly.pdbx_strand_id
1 'polypeptide(L)'
;MAFILTTLLLLTLLTLPALLYRLTLILTPSRNKPLRHGRRNPNEPTHLLIILGSGGHTAEMLAMLTRAVTSPDPAQKLNWKDYHHRTWVISEGDSISAERAKEFEEMATPLSTQEDLMAGKVKRATDIGPGGYEIVTVPRAREIHQPLLTAPVSSFKCLRACRELLMKHTTDTRDGHAAMAGEVDFPDLILCNGPATATILVLASVLLRFFDVRGCSTRGKMRTVYVESWARVKRLSLSGRLLSRVVDRFLVQWPQLAKEAVGRIEYRGVLV
;
A
#
# COMPACT_ATOMS: atom_id res chain seq x y z
N MET A 1 -43.22 22.40 -7.18
CA MET A 1 -42.65 21.78 -5.96
C MET A 1 -42.73 20.26 -6.02
N ALA A 2 -43.90 19.64 -6.18
CA ALA A 2 -44.06 18.18 -6.25
C ALA A 2 -43.20 17.50 -7.32
N PHE A 3 -43.13 18.04 -8.54
CA PHE A 3 -42.32 17.51 -9.63
C PHE A 3 -40.82 17.49 -9.30
N ILE A 4 -40.28 18.53 -8.68
CA ILE A 4 -38.85 18.60 -8.26
C ILE A 4 -38.58 17.56 -7.18
N LEU A 5 -39.49 17.40 -6.21
CA LEU A 5 -39.36 16.40 -5.14
C LEU A 5 -39.38 14.96 -5.68
N THR A 6 -40.28 14.67 -6.62
CA THR A 6 -40.37 13.34 -7.26
C THR A 6 -39.12 13.04 -8.10
N THR A 7 -38.60 14.02 -8.84
CA THR A 7 -37.38 13.86 -9.64
C THR A 7 -36.16 13.62 -8.74
N LEU A 8 -36.01 14.36 -7.64
CA LEU A 8 -34.97 14.14 -6.66
C LEU A 8 -35.08 12.77 -5.99
N LEU A 9 -36.28 12.34 -5.64
CA LEU A 9 -36.53 11.02 -5.04
C LEU A 9 -36.15 9.90 -6.01
N LEU A 10 -36.54 9.98 -7.27
CA LEU A 10 -36.19 9.02 -8.30
C LEU A 10 -34.67 8.99 -8.54
N LEU A 11 -34.03 10.15 -8.60
CA LEU A 11 -32.58 10.24 -8.77
C LEU A 11 -31.85 9.58 -7.61
N THR A 12 -32.26 9.84 -6.35
CA THR A 12 -31.65 9.21 -5.17
C THR A 12 -31.92 7.71 -5.13
N LEU A 13 -33.11 7.27 -5.53
CA LEU A 13 -33.48 5.85 -5.58
C LEU A 13 -32.62 5.06 -6.58
N LEU A 14 -32.20 5.68 -7.68
CA LEU A 14 -31.35 5.04 -8.70
C LEU A 14 -29.86 5.15 -8.36
N THR A 15 -29.42 6.33 -7.89
CA THR A 15 -28.00 6.58 -7.65
C THR A 15 -27.47 5.87 -6.40
N LEU A 16 -28.25 5.83 -5.32
CA LEU A 16 -27.78 5.21 -4.07
C LEU A 16 -27.47 3.70 -4.22
N PRO A 17 -28.34 2.86 -4.83
CA PRO A 17 -28.02 1.47 -5.07
C PRO A 17 -26.80 1.28 -5.98
N ALA A 18 -26.65 2.13 -7.01
CA ALA A 18 -25.48 2.07 -7.90
C ALA A 18 -24.17 2.38 -7.17
N LEU A 19 -24.16 3.39 -6.30
CA LEU A 19 -23.01 3.73 -5.45
C LEU A 19 -22.71 2.62 -4.45
N LEU A 20 -23.72 2.06 -3.79
CA LEU A 20 -23.56 0.94 -2.87
C LEU A 20 -23.03 -0.30 -3.60
N TYR A 21 -23.56 -0.62 -4.77
CA TYR A 21 -23.06 -1.72 -5.60
C TYR A 21 -21.61 -1.50 -6.00
N ARG A 22 -21.25 -0.28 -6.45
CA ARG A 22 -19.86 0.06 -6.76
C ARG A 22 -18.94 -0.10 -5.55
N LEU A 23 -19.38 0.34 -4.39
CA LEU A 23 -18.64 0.19 -3.14
C LEU A 23 -18.41 -1.29 -2.79
N THR A 24 -19.45 -2.13 -2.92
CA THR A 24 -19.30 -3.57 -2.67
C THR A 24 -18.30 -4.22 -3.63
N LEU A 25 -18.31 -3.85 -4.91
CA LEU A 25 -17.35 -4.36 -5.90
C LEU A 25 -15.89 -4.04 -5.51
N ILE A 26 -15.63 -2.83 -5.02
CA ILE A 26 -14.29 -2.40 -4.63
C ILE A 26 -13.86 -3.03 -3.32
N LEU A 27 -14.78 -3.12 -2.38
CA LEU A 27 -14.52 -3.72 -1.07
C LEU A 27 -14.55 -5.25 -1.10
N THR A 28 -14.98 -5.89 -2.18
CA THR A 28 -14.93 -7.35 -2.30
C THR A 28 -13.48 -7.82 -2.42
N PRO A 29 -13.00 -8.66 -1.49
CA PRO A 29 -11.61 -9.10 -1.50
C PRO A 29 -11.29 -9.88 -2.77
N SER A 30 -10.24 -9.48 -3.46
CA SER A 30 -9.71 -10.24 -4.59
C SER A 30 -8.85 -11.43 -4.13
N ARG A 31 -9.32 -12.22 -3.16
CA ARG A 31 -8.55 -13.32 -2.58
C ARG A 31 -8.05 -14.34 -3.59
N ASN A 32 -8.82 -14.55 -4.66
CA ASN A 32 -8.52 -15.57 -5.67
C ASN A 32 -7.82 -15.00 -6.91
N LYS A 33 -7.55 -13.70 -6.95
CA LYS A 33 -6.80 -13.11 -8.05
C LYS A 33 -5.36 -12.89 -7.60
N PRO A 34 -4.41 -13.68 -8.09
CA PRO A 34 -3.00 -13.43 -7.81
C PRO A 34 -2.65 -12.01 -8.21
N LEU A 35 -1.80 -11.36 -7.43
CA LEU A 35 -1.36 -9.98 -7.69
C LEU A 35 -0.72 -9.81 -9.07
N ARG A 36 -0.39 -10.91 -9.74
CA ARG A 36 0.46 -10.94 -10.92
C ARG A 36 -0.07 -11.66 -12.15
N HIS A 37 -1.11 -12.47 -12.11
CA HIS A 37 -1.38 -13.38 -13.22
C HIS A 37 -2.59 -12.96 -14.04
N GLY A 38 -2.36 -12.71 -15.31
CA GLY A 38 -3.34 -12.78 -16.39
C GLY A 38 -3.71 -11.50 -17.13
N ARG A 39 -3.32 -10.32 -16.67
CA ARG A 39 -3.68 -9.06 -17.35
C ARG A 39 -2.56 -8.02 -17.42
N ARG A 40 -1.37 -8.35 -16.95
CA ARG A 40 -0.27 -7.41 -16.95
C ARG A 40 0.67 -7.70 -18.11
N ASN A 41 1.03 -6.67 -18.85
CA ASN A 41 2.15 -6.74 -19.78
C ASN A 41 3.43 -7.05 -18.97
N PRO A 42 4.18 -8.11 -19.29
CA PRO A 42 5.42 -8.45 -18.58
C PRO A 42 6.44 -7.31 -18.54
N ASN A 43 6.37 -6.39 -19.48
CA ASN A 43 7.26 -5.24 -19.61
C ASN A 43 6.77 -3.98 -18.84
N GLU A 44 5.60 -4.05 -18.18
CA GLU A 44 5.09 -2.94 -17.40
C GLU A 44 5.79 -2.87 -16.04
N PRO A 45 6.42 -1.72 -15.69
CA PRO A 45 7.12 -1.58 -14.40
C PRO A 45 6.17 -1.75 -13.22
N THR A 46 6.61 -2.47 -12.19
CA THR A 46 5.84 -2.67 -10.94
C THR A 46 6.17 -1.60 -9.93
N HIS A 47 5.15 -1.07 -9.29
CA HIS A 47 5.29 -0.06 -8.25
C HIS A 47 4.78 -0.57 -6.91
N LEU A 48 5.66 -0.58 -5.90
CA LEU A 48 5.35 -0.90 -4.51
C LEU A 48 5.35 0.38 -3.67
N LEU A 49 4.28 0.66 -2.97
CA LEU A 49 4.21 1.74 -2.01
C LEU A 49 4.17 1.16 -0.59
N ILE A 50 5.08 1.62 0.26
CA ILE A 50 5.23 1.15 1.64
C ILE A 50 5.01 2.33 2.58
N ILE A 51 4.08 2.17 3.52
CA ILE A 51 3.83 3.20 4.52
C ILE A 51 4.49 2.79 5.82
N LEU A 52 5.39 3.63 6.31
CA LEU A 52 6.03 3.45 7.61
C LEU A 52 5.23 4.19 8.68
N GLY A 53 4.82 3.46 9.71
CA GLY A 53 4.36 4.06 10.95
C GLY A 53 5.57 4.50 11.78
N SER A 54 5.43 5.49 12.66
CA SER A 54 6.56 5.93 13.49
C SER A 54 6.99 4.89 14.52
N GLY A 55 8.27 4.92 14.90
CA GLY A 55 8.82 4.13 16.00
C GLY A 55 8.75 2.62 15.80
N GLY A 56 8.05 1.91 16.70
CA GLY A 56 7.94 0.45 16.69
C GLY A 56 7.33 -0.10 15.40
N HIS A 57 6.38 0.59 14.79
CA HIS A 57 5.75 0.15 13.54
C HIS A 57 6.73 0.14 12.36
N THR A 58 7.64 1.14 12.28
CA THR A 58 8.74 1.12 11.30
C THR A 58 9.63 -0.08 11.51
N ALA A 59 10.04 -0.34 12.76
CA ALA A 59 10.89 -1.49 13.08
C ALA A 59 10.21 -2.81 12.70
N GLU A 60 8.93 -2.99 13.03
CA GLU A 60 8.14 -4.17 12.64
C GLU A 60 8.09 -4.34 11.12
N MET A 61 7.79 -3.28 10.38
CA MET A 61 7.70 -3.34 8.92
C MET A 61 9.02 -3.74 8.29
N LEU A 62 10.11 -3.12 8.72
CA LEU A 62 11.44 -3.41 8.18
C LEU A 62 11.93 -4.81 8.56
N ALA A 63 11.67 -5.27 9.79
CA ALA A 63 11.99 -6.64 10.21
C ALA A 63 11.25 -7.67 9.34
N MET A 64 9.96 -7.46 9.10
CA MET A 64 9.15 -8.31 8.24
C MET A 64 9.68 -8.33 6.80
N LEU A 65 10.00 -7.16 6.23
CA LEU A 65 10.54 -7.05 4.88
C LEU A 65 11.92 -7.70 4.77
N THR A 66 12.81 -7.47 5.74
CA THR A 66 14.13 -8.10 5.81
C THR A 66 14.00 -9.62 5.80
N ARG A 67 13.16 -10.16 6.67
CA ARG A 67 12.90 -11.60 6.72
C ARG A 67 12.35 -12.13 5.40
N ALA A 68 11.44 -11.40 4.76
CA ALA A 68 10.85 -11.81 3.49
C ALA A 68 11.87 -11.78 2.34
N VAL A 69 12.75 -10.78 2.28
CA VAL A 69 13.79 -10.67 1.24
C VAL A 69 14.88 -11.70 1.44
N THR A 70 15.29 -11.99 2.69
CA THR A 70 16.36 -12.93 3.02
C THR A 70 15.90 -14.38 3.19
N SER A 71 14.60 -14.66 3.05
CA SER A 71 14.06 -16.00 3.26
C SER A 71 14.71 -17.05 2.35
N PRO A 72 15.18 -18.16 2.89
CA PRO A 72 15.70 -19.28 2.08
C PRO A 72 14.59 -20.05 1.38
N ASP A 73 13.34 -19.96 1.85
CA ASP A 73 12.17 -20.62 1.28
C ASP A 73 11.64 -19.81 0.09
N PRO A 74 11.71 -20.31 -1.15
CA PRO A 74 11.21 -19.61 -2.33
C PRO A 74 9.71 -19.25 -2.25
N ALA A 75 8.91 -20.02 -1.50
CA ALA A 75 7.49 -19.78 -1.33
C ALA A 75 7.19 -18.58 -0.42
N GLN A 76 8.12 -18.22 0.46
CA GLN A 76 8.02 -17.10 1.41
C GLN A 76 8.87 -15.91 1.00
N LYS A 77 9.76 -16.10 0.02
CA LYS A 77 10.70 -15.09 -0.41
C LYS A 77 10.01 -13.98 -1.19
N LEU A 78 10.27 -12.76 -0.77
CA LEU A 78 9.90 -11.56 -1.53
C LEU A 78 11.05 -11.18 -2.47
N ASN A 79 10.80 -11.33 -3.77
CA ASN A 79 11.77 -10.91 -4.77
C ASN A 79 11.75 -9.38 -4.90
N TRP A 80 12.70 -8.71 -4.27
CA TRP A 80 12.78 -7.25 -4.25
C TRP A 80 12.91 -6.65 -5.66
N LYS A 81 13.60 -7.31 -6.55
CA LYS A 81 13.77 -6.97 -7.97
C LYS A 81 12.47 -6.93 -8.77
N ASP A 82 11.43 -7.60 -8.29
CA ASP A 82 10.14 -7.58 -8.96
C ASP A 82 9.46 -6.21 -8.92
N TYR A 83 9.92 -5.31 -8.05
CA TYR A 83 9.40 -3.96 -7.91
C TYR A 83 10.38 -2.96 -8.50
N HIS A 84 10.08 -2.49 -9.72
CA HIS A 84 10.92 -1.54 -10.45
C HIS A 84 10.93 -0.16 -9.81
N HIS A 85 9.84 0.23 -9.14
CA HIS A 85 9.75 1.46 -8.39
C HIS A 85 9.20 1.21 -6.99
N ARG A 86 9.78 1.87 -5.98
CA ARG A 86 9.33 1.77 -4.59
C ARG A 86 9.17 3.17 -4.00
N THR A 87 8.00 3.44 -3.44
CA THR A 87 7.73 4.68 -2.72
C THR A 87 7.58 4.40 -1.23
N TRP A 88 8.48 4.95 -0.43
CA TRP A 88 8.42 4.92 1.02
C TRP A 88 7.68 6.16 1.51
N VAL A 89 6.58 5.95 2.20
CA VAL A 89 5.76 7.05 2.75
C VAL A 89 5.99 7.13 4.24
N ILE A 90 6.45 8.29 4.69
CA ILE A 90 6.69 8.60 6.10
C ILE A 90 5.81 9.75 6.55
N SER A 91 5.53 9.82 7.83
CA SER A 91 4.81 10.95 8.42
C SER A 91 5.75 12.13 8.68
N GLU A 92 5.27 13.33 8.54
CA GLU A 92 6.00 14.57 8.86
C GLU A 92 6.62 14.50 10.26
N GLY A 93 7.89 14.91 10.37
CA GLY A 93 8.66 14.86 11.62
C GLY A 93 9.20 13.47 12.00
N ASP A 94 9.20 12.49 11.11
CA ASP A 94 9.74 11.15 11.34
C ASP A 94 11.00 10.88 10.49
N SER A 95 12.07 11.61 10.78
CA SER A 95 13.36 11.46 10.09
C SER A 95 14.01 10.07 10.32
N ILE A 96 13.78 9.47 11.49
CA ILE A 96 14.32 8.14 11.83
C ILE A 96 13.79 7.06 10.88
N SER A 97 12.50 7.11 10.57
CA SER A 97 11.91 6.16 9.61
C SER A 97 12.44 6.36 8.19
N ALA A 98 12.77 7.61 7.79
CA ALA A 98 13.41 7.88 6.51
C ALA A 98 14.80 7.26 6.41
N GLU A 99 15.61 7.42 7.44
CA GLU A 99 16.98 6.87 7.51
C GLU A 99 16.95 5.34 7.44
N ARG A 100 16.12 4.72 8.25
CA ARG A 100 15.94 3.26 8.24
C ARG A 100 15.44 2.70 6.91
N ALA A 101 14.58 3.44 6.17
CA ALA A 101 14.17 3.04 4.85
C ALA A 101 15.35 3.05 3.86
N LYS A 102 16.26 4.02 3.95
CA LYS A 102 17.50 4.06 3.15
C LYS A 102 18.41 2.88 3.48
N GLU A 103 18.67 2.64 4.76
CA GLU A 103 19.48 1.50 5.22
C GLU A 103 18.94 0.17 4.69
N PHE A 104 17.60 0.02 4.69
CA PHE A 104 16.97 -1.18 4.15
C PHE A 104 17.19 -1.30 2.63
N GLU A 105 17.03 -0.24 1.86
CA GLU A 105 17.27 -0.25 0.41
C GLU A 105 18.74 -0.55 0.07
N GLU A 106 19.67 0.00 0.83
CA GLU A 106 21.10 -0.26 0.70
C GLU A 106 21.44 -1.74 0.97
N MET A 107 20.74 -2.38 1.89
CA MET A 107 20.87 -3.82 2.18
C MET A 107 20.19 -4.70 1.11
N ALA A 108 18.95 -4.38 0.73
CA ALA A 108 18.11 -5.23 -0.12
C ALA A 108 18.54 -5.20 -1.60
N THR A 109 19.06 -4.07 -2.09
CA THR A 109 19.47 -3.89 -3.49
C THR A 109 20.67 -4.78 -3.88
N PRO A 110 21.78 -4.81 -3.14
CA PRO A 110 22.92 -5.68 -3.43
C PRO A 110 22.54 -7.18 -3.38
N LEU A 111 21.71 -7.59 -2.43
CA LEU A 111 21.27 -8.99 -2.30
C LEU A 111 20.54 -9.47 -3.55
N SER A 112 19.62 -8.67 -4.07
CA SER A 112 18.88 -9.02 -5.28
C SER A 112 19.75 -9.04 -6.52
N THR A 113 20.77 -8.19 -6.61
CA THR A 113 21.74 -8.13 -7.71
C THR A 113 22.65 -9.35 -7.70
N GLN A 114 23.17 -9.73 -6.52
CA GLN A 114 24.05 -10.88 -6.39
C GLN A 114 23.38 -12.20 -6.78
N GLU A 115 22.10 -12.36 -6.46
CA GLU A 115 21.33 -13.54 -6.86
C GLU A 115 21.19 -13.66 -8.38
N ASP A 116 20.99 -12.56 -9.09
CA ASP A 116 20.88 -12.58 -10.54
C ASP A 116 22.21 -12.92 -11.22
N LEU A 117 23.31 -12.43 -10.66
CA LEU A 117 24.66 -12.79 -11.12
C LEU A 117 24.94 -14.28 -10.94
N MET A 118 24.61 -14.85 -9.77
CA MET A 118 24.80 -16.28 -9.50
C MET A 118 23.89 -17.17 -10.33
N ALA A 119 22.68 -16.71 -10.66
CA ALA A 119 21.73 -17.44 -11.48
C ALA A 119 22.06 -17.41 -12.99
N GLY A 120 23.10 -16.68 -13.42
CA GLY A 120 23.47 -16.54 -14.84
C GLY A 120 22.40 -15.89 -15.72
N LYS A 121 21.46 -15.17 -15.10
CA LYS A 121 20.29 -14.57 -15.78
C LYS A 121 20.58 -13.21 -16.40
N VAL A 122 21.75 -12.67 -16.14
CA VAL A 122 22.11 -11.31 -16.56
C VAL A 122 22.67 -11.32 -17.97
N LYS A 123 21.91 -10.75 -18.89
CA LYS A 123 22.37 -10.53 -20.28
C LYS A 123 22.96 -9.12 -20.49
N ARG A 124 22.62 -8.14 -19.65
CA ARG A 124 23.11 -6.75 -19.73
C ARG A 124 23.20 -6.14 -18.33
N ALA A 125 24.14 -5.24 -18.12
CA ALA A 125 24.29 -4.50 -16.87
C ALA A 125 23.04 -3.66 -16.50
N THR A 126 22.21 -3.30 -17.48
CA THR A 126 20.94 -2.57 -17.30
C THR A 126 19.80 -3.43 -16.76
N ASP A 127 19.94 -4.76 -16.78
CA ASP A 127 18.91 -5.70 -16.34
C ASP A 127 19.10 -6.13 -14.88
N ILE A 128 20.06 -5.50 -14.18
CA ILE A 128 20.48 -5.88 -12.84
C ILE A 128 19.80 -5.01 -11.78
N GLY A 129 19.15 -5.66 -10.85
CA GLY A 129 18.66 -5.11 -9.59
C GLY A 129 17.29 -4.48 -9.65
N PRO A 130 16.75 -4.13 -8.47
CA PRO A 130 15.51 -3.40 -8.35
C PRO A 130 15.71 -1.98 -8.89
N GLY A 131 14.70 -1.44 -9.54
CA GLY A 131 14.68 -0.06 -10.01
C GLY A 131 14.87 0.99 -8.91
N GLY A 132 14.50 2.24 -9.16
CA GLY A 132 14.66 3.34 -8.21
C GLY A 132 13.68 3.32 -7.04
N TYR A 133 14.00 4.05 -5.99
CA TYR A 133 13.08 4.32 -4.88
C TYR A 133 13.02 5.81 -4.57
N GLU A 134 11.91 6.24 -3.97
CA GLU A 134 11.74 7.58 -3.42
C GLU A 134 11.20 7.52 -1.99
N ILE A 135 11.54 8.53 -1.19
CA ILE A 135 10.98 8.71 0.16
C ILE A 135 10.14 9.98 0.13
N VAL A 136 8.86 9.84 0.45
CA VAL A 136 7.91 10.93 0.44
C VAL A 136 7.33 11.16 1.83
N THR A 137 7.32 12.43 2.24
CA THR A 137 6.74 12.83 3.53
C THR A 137 5.32 13.31 3.34
N VAL A 138 4.41 12.84 4.18
CA VAL A 138 3.00 13.28 4.21
C VAL A 138 2.66 13.86 5.58
N PRO A 139 1.73 14.83 5.68
CA PRO A 139 1.26 15.34 6.95
C PRO A 139 0.71 14.20 7.83
N ARG A 140 0.91 14.30 9.14
CA ARG A 140 0.31 13.35 10.08
C ARG A 140 -1.20 13.42 10.01
N ALA A 141 -1.87 12.27 9.96
CA ALA A 141 -3.34 12.23 10.03
C ALA A 141 -3.86 12.72 11.39
N ARG A 142 -3.08 12.52 12.44
CA ARG A 142 -3.31 13.04 13.79
C ARG A 142 -1.96 13.27 14.46
N GLU A 143 -1.81 14.42 15.08
CA GLU A 143 -0.63 14.72 15.89
C GLU A 143 -0.69 14.03 17.26
N ILE A 144 0.46 13.93 17.91
CA ILE A 144 0.59 13.39 19.27
C ILE A 144 -0.18 14.33 20.21
N HIS A 145 -1.07 13.78 21.04
CA HIS A 145 -1.94 14.51 21.97
C HIS A 145 -2.95 15.48 21.32
N GLN A 146 -3.16 15.43 20.01
CA GLN A 146 -4.15 16.29 19.34
C GLN A 146 -5.58 16.00 19.85
N PRO A 147 -6.37 17.03 20.20
CA PRO A 147 -7.78 16.88 20.55
C PRO A 147 -8.59 16.24 19.42
N LEU A 148 -9.58 15.41 19.77
CA LEU A 148 -10.41 14.74 18.76
C LEU A 148 -11.21 15.71 17.88
N LEU A 149 -11.56 16.88 18.40
CA LEU A 149 -12.29 17.90 17.66
C LEU A 149 -11.50 18.51 16.50
N THR A 150 -10.17 18.59 16.60
CA THR A 150 -9.30 19.13 15.55
C THR A 150 -8.75 18.04 14.62
N ALA A 151 -8.87 16.78 15.01
CA ALA A 151 -8.40 15.63 14.21
C ALA A 151 -9.03 15.55 12.80
N PRO A 152 -10.30 15.93 12.55
CA PRO A 152 -10.84 15.94 11.19
C PRO A 152 -10.09 16.87 10.24
N VAL A 153 -9.60 18.00 10.70
CA VAL A 153 -8.85 18.97 9.87
C VAL A 153 -7.50 18.41 9.45
N SER A 154 -6.74 17.85 10.40
CA SER A 154 -5.43 17.21 10.09
C SER A 154 -5.61 15.96 9.22
N SER A 155 -6.65 15.16 9.49
CA SER A 155 -6.98 14.00 8.65
C SER A 155 -7.35 14.41 7.22
N PHE A 156 -8.06 15.52 7.02
CA PHE A 156 -8.39 16.01 5.69
C PHE A 156 -7.15 16.54 4.95
N LYS A 157 -6.25 17.27 5.63
CA LYS A 157 -4.96 17.68 5.06
C LYS A 157 -4.13 16.46 4.63
N CYS A 158 -4.04 15.46 5.50
CA CYS A 158 -3.37 14.20 5.20
C CYS A 158 -4.02 13.47 4.01
N LEU A 159 -5.36 13.39 3.95
CA LEU A 159 -6.10 12.78 2.85
C LEU A 159 -5.79 13.45 1.51
N ARG A 160 -5.76 14.78 1.49
CA ARG A 160 -5.41 15.55 0.30
C ARG A 160 -3.98 15.24 -0.16
N ALA A 161 -3.00 15.27 0.75
CA ALA A 161 -1.62 14.95 0.45
C ALA A 161 -1.45 13.49 -0.03
N CYS A 162 -2.11 12.53 0.61
CA CYS A 162 -2.11 11.13 0.19
C CYS A 162 -2.73 10.96 -1.22
N ARG A 163 -3.82 11.68 -1.52
CA ARG A 163 -4.42 11.66 -2.86
C ARG A 163 -3.45 12.25 -3.90
N GLU A 164 -2.83 13.39 -3.61
CA GLU A 164 -1.84 14.01 -4.49
C GLU A 164 -0.65 13.08 -4.74
N LEU A 165 -0.12 12.43 -3.69
CA LEU A 165 0.92 11.43 -3.80
C LEU A 165 0.52 10.27 -4.71
N LEU A 166 -0.65 9.67 -4.49
CA LEU A 166 -1.12 8.54 -5.30
C LEU A 166 -1.37 8.92 -6.76
N MET A 167 -1.67 10.19 -7.03
CA MET A 167 -1.90 10.70 -8.40
C MET A 167 -0.63 11.26 -9.07
N LYS A 168 0.48 11.35 -8.32
CA LYS A 168 1.75 11.86 -8.84
C LYS A 168 2.30 10.87 -9.87
N HIS A 169 2.61 11.40 -11.04
CA HIS A 169 3.41 10.67 -12.01
C HIS A 169 4.88 10.89 -11.67
N THR A 170 5.54 9.87 -11.20
CA THR A 170 6.98 9.88 -11.04
C THR A 170 7.62 9.44 -12.36
N THR A 171 8.35 10.32 -13.01
CA THR A 171 9.29 9.96 -14.07
C THR A 171 10.55 9.43 -13.39
N ASP A 172 10.97 8.21 -13.70
CA ASP A 172 12.25 7.67 -13.24
C ASP A 172 13.37 8.37 -14.04
N THR A 173 13.82 9.51 -13.53
CA THR A 173 14.99 10.21 -14.06
C THR A 173 16.24 9.56 -13.47
N ARG A 174 16.66 8.43 -14.04
CA ARG A 174 18.03 7.96 -13.84
C ARG A 174 18.97 8.82 -14.69
N ASP A 175 19.99 9.34 -14.02
CA ASP A 175 21.06 10.16 -14.57
C ASP A 175 21.53 9.69 -15.95
N GLY A 176 21.30 10.52 -16.97
CA GLY A 176 22.09 10.59 -18.19
C GLY A 176 21.92 9.51 -19.26
N HIS A 177 21.17 8.44 -19.05
CA HIS A 177 20.83 7.50 -20.09
C HIS A 177 19.31 7.43 -20.26
N ALA A 178 18.85 7.89 -21.42
CA ALA A 178 17.47 7.78 -21.88
C ALA A 178 17.10 6.32 -22.13
N ALA A 179 17.04 5.53 -21.05
CA ALA A 179 16.48 4.21 -21.06
C ALA A 179 15.02 4.33 -20.68
N MET A 180 14.14 4.26 -21.69
CA MET A 180 12.70 4.03 -21.56
C MET A 180 12.11 4.63 -20.28
N ALA A 181 11.88 5.94 -20.25
CA ALA A 181 11.17 6.63 -19.19
C ALA A 181 9.71 6.12 -19.18
N GLY A 182 9.48 4.98 -18.57
CA GLY A 182 8.14 4.52 -18.25
C GLY A 182 7.59 5.44 -17.17
N GLU A 183 6.60 6.23 -17.52
CA GLU A 183 5.83 7.03 -16.56
C GLU A 183 5.36 6.11 -15.43
N VAL A 184 5.82 6.35 -14.19
CA VAL A 184 5.44 5.52 -13.04
C VAL A 184 4.00 5.81 -12.70
N ASP A 185 3.16 4.84 -12.96
CA ASP A 185 1.72 4.89 -12.73
C ASP A 185 1.36 4.64 -11.25
N PHE A 186 0.09 4.56 -10.95
CA PHE A 186 -0.42 4.18 -9.63
C PHE A 186 0.30 2.95 -9.06
N PRO A 187 0.53 2.89 -7.74
CA PRO A 187 1.13 1.71 -7.14
C PRO A 187 0.28 0.46 -7.41
N ASP A 188 0.95 -0.64 -7.71
CA ASP A 188 0.29 -1.95 -7.84
C ASP A 188 -0.11 -2.48 -6.49
N LEU A 189 0.78 -2.30 -5.50
CA LEU A 189 0.61 -2.77 -4.15
C LEU A 189 0.92 -1.66 -3.15
N ILE A 190 0.04 -1.51 -2.18
CA ILE A 190 0.21 -0.65 -1.01
C ILE A 190 0.36 -1.56 0.21
N LEU A 191 1.55 -1.55 0.81
CA LEU A 191 1.84 -2.29 2.03
C LEU A 191 1.87 -1.32 3.21
N CYS A 192 1.12 -1.62 4.25
CA CYS A 192 1.03 -0.74 5.40
C CYS A 192 0.88 -1.50 6.72
N ASN A 193 1.44 -0.93 7.77
CA ASN A 193 1.15 -1.25 9.16
C ASN A 193 0.97 0.04 9.96
N GLY A 194 0.51 -0.08 11.20
CA GLY A 194 0.44 1.06 12.11
C GLY A 194 -0.77 1.98 11.93
N PRO A 195 -0.75 3.13 12.61
CA PRO A 195 -1.96 3.90 12.89
C PRO A 195 -2.39 4.86 11.77
N ALA A 196 -3.04 5.92 12.19
CA ALA A 196 -3.84 6.89 11.46
C ALA A 196 -3.41 7.25 10.02
N THR A 197 -2.13 7.53 9.75
CA THR A 197 -1.66 7.92 8.40
C THR A 197 -1.87 6.79 7.38
N ALA A 198 -1.57 5.53 7.77
CA ALA A 198 -1.84 4.36 6.93
C ALA A 198 -3.34 4.23 6.62
N THR A 199 -4.20 4.45 7.63
CA THR A 199 -5.65 4.43 7.43
C THR A 199 -6.10 5.47 6.41
N ILE A 200 -5.60 6.70 6.51
CA ILE A 200 -5.96 7.78 5.59
C ILE A 200 -5.48 7.49 4.16
N LEU A 201 -4.27 6.96 3.99
CA LEU A 201 -3.77 6.62 2.66
C LEU A 201 -4.57 5.47 2.02
N VAL A 202 -4.93 4.46 2.79
CA VAL A 202 -5.82 3.38 2.32
C VAL A 202 -7.18 3.95 1.91
N LEU A 203 -7.76 4.85 2.71
CA LEU A 203 -9.04 5.51 2.35
C LEU A 203 -8.89 6.35 1.07
N ALA A 204 -7.77 7.06 0.89
CA ALA A 204 -7.49 7.77 -0.37
C ALA A 204 -7.45 6.81 -1.56
N SER A 205 -6.80 5.66 -1.42
CA SER A 205 -6.75 4.64 -2.48
C SER A 205 -8.13 4.07 -2.80
N VAL A 206 -8.96 3.82 -1.79
CA VAL A 206 -10.35 3.35 -1.97
C VAL A 206 -11.18 4.41 -2.69
N LEU A 207 -11.02 5.68 -2.34
CA LEU A 207 -11.72 6.78 -2.99
C LEU A 207 -11.35 6.88 -4.50
N LEU A 208 -10.06 6.80 -4.82
CA LEU A 208 -9.60 6.81 -6.21
C LEU A 208 -10.11 5.58 -6.98
N ARG A 209 -10.10 4.40 -6.37
CA ARG A 209 -10.64 3.15 -6.94
C ARG A 209 -12.16 3.22 -7.11
N PHE A 210 -12.85 3.88 -6.20
CA PHE A 210 -14.32 4.05 -6.27
C PHE A 210 -14.72 4.82 -7.53
N PHE A 211 -14.05 5.92 -7.81
CA PHE A 211 -14.30 6.72 -9.01
C PHE A 211 -13.56 6.20 -10.25
N ASP A 212 -12.82 5.11 -10.11
CA ASP A 212 -11.96 4.52 -11.16
C ASP A 212 -11.07 5.55 -11.86
N VAL A 213 -10.49 6.45 -11.07
CA VAL A 213 -9.67 7.55 -11.60
C VAL A 213 -8.56 6.99 -12.49
N ARG A 214 -8.47 7.43 -13.74
CA ARG A 214 -7.52 6.91 -14.74
C ARG A 214 -7.55 5.38 -14.88
N GLY A 215 -8.68 4.76 -14.63
CA GLY A 215 -8.84 3.31 -14.71
C GLY A 215 -8.11 2.50 -13.64
N CYS A 216 -7.73 3.09 -12.51
CA CYS A 216 -6.94 2.43 -11.48
C CYS A 216 -7.60 1.16 -10.93
N SER A 217 -8.93 1.17 -10.76
CA SER A 217 -9.68 0.00 -10.32
C SER A 217 -9.79 -1.05 -11.42
N THR A 218 -10.12 -0.62 -12.64
CA THR A 218 -10.24 -1.50 -13.81
C THR A 218 -8.91 -2.19 -14.13
N ARG A 219 -7.79 -1.51 -13.97
CA ARG A 219 -6.43 -2.04 -14.16
C ARG A 219 -5.91 -2.85 -12.95
N GLY A 220 -6.65 -2.90 -11.85
CA GLY A 220 -6.28 -3.64 -10.64
C GLY A 220 -5.14 -3.03 -9.84
N LYS A 221 -4.91 -1.71 -9.98
CA LYS A 221 -3.91 -0.95 -9.22
C LYS A 221 -4.36 -0.66 -7.78
N MET A 222 -3.43 -0.20 -6.95
CA MET A 222 -3.62 0.20 -5.55
C MET A 222 -4.23 -0.90 -4.67
N ARG A 223 -3.77 -2.14 -4.85
CA ARG A 223 -4.13 -3.23 -3.95
C ARG A 223 -3.49 -3.02 -2.60
N THR A 224 -4.25 -3.26 -1.54
CA THR A 224 -3.85 -2.93 -0.18
C THR A 224 -3.63 -4.18 0.66
N VAL A 225 -2.49 -4.24 1.33
CA VAL A 225 -2.16 -5.23 2.35
C VAL A 225 -1.87 -4.49 3.64
N TYR A 226 -2.67 -4.76 4.67
CA TYR A 226 -2.43 -4.23 6.01
C TYR A 226 -1.95 -5.33 6.93
N VAL A 227 -0.89 -5.06 7.68
CA VAL A 227 -0.35 -5.96 8.69
C VAL A 227 -0.62 -5.37 10.07
N GLU A 228 -1.39 -6.08 10.89
CA GLU A 228 -1.61 -5.65 12.28
C GLU A 228 -0.33 -5.81 13.09
N SER A 229 -0.07 -4.86 13.99
CA SER A 229 1.13 -4.86 14.83
C SER A 229 1.26 -6.13 15.67
N TRP A 230 2.47 -6.63 15.78
CA TRP A 230 2.82 -7.75 16.64
C TRP A 230 2.46 -7.51 18.12
N ALA A 231 2.50 -6.25 18.57
CA ALA A 231 2.11 -5.87 19.92
C ALA A 231 0.59 -6.07 20.19
N ARG A 232 -0.22 -6.31 19.17
CA ARG A 232 -1.66 -6.53 19.30
C ARG A 232 -1.98 -8.01 19.38
N VAL A 233 -1.98 -8.57 20.61
CA VAL A 233 -2.19 -10.00 20.86
C VAL A 233 -3.65 -10.38 20.95
N LYS A 234 -4.46 -9.57 21.67
CA LYS A 234 -5.84 -9.96 22.06
C LYS A 234 -6.93 -9.20 21.30
N ARG A 235 -6.67 -7.97 20.86
CA ARG A 235 -7.66 -7.11 20.21
C ARG A 235 -7.01 -6.30 19.09
N LEU A 236 -7.73 -6.14 18.01
CA LEU A 236 -7.31 -5.27 16.92
C LEU A 236 -7.18 -3.81 17.37
N SER A 237 -6.24 -3.10 16.78
CA SER A 237 -6.14 -1.64 16.89
C SER A 237 -7.41 -0.97 16.34
N LEU A 238 -7.62 0.32 16.62
CA LEU A 238 -8.72 1.07 16.02
C LEU A 238 -8.59 1.11 14.49
N SER A 239 -7.39 1.38 13.99
CA SER A 239 -7.08 1.31 12.56
C SER A 239 -7.34 -0.07 11.99
N GLY A 240 -6.91 -1.13 12.69
CA GLY A 240 -7.16 -2.51 12.30
C GLY A 240 -8.64 -2.83 12.18
N ARG A 241 -9.48 -2.39 13.11
CA ARG A 241 -10.93 -2.59 13.05
C ARG A 241 -11.58 -1.91 11.84
N LEU A 242 -11.13 -0.72 11.51
CA LEU A 242 -11.61 -0.01 10.32
C LEU A 242 -11.13 -0.68 9.04
N LEU A 243 -9.83 -0.95 8.96
CA LEU A 243 -9.19 -1.44 7.76
C LEU A 243 -9.49 -2.90 7.45
N SER A 244 -9.81 -3.73 8.45
CA SER A 244 -10.18 -5.14 8.24
C SER A 244 -11.38 -5.34 7.29
N ARG A 245 -12.19 -4.30 7.11
CA ARG A 245 -13.35 -4.29 6.19
C ARG A 245 -13.06 -3.66 4.84
N VAL A 246 -11.92 -2.97 4.72
CA VAL A 246 -11.65 -2.07 3.59
C VAL A 246 -10.49 -2.57 2.73
N VAL A 247 -9.43 -3.10 3.35
CA VAL A 247 -8.24 -3.56 2.63
C VAL A 247 -8.48 -4.86 1.85
N ASP A 248 -7.71 -5.07 0.80
CA ASP A 248 -7.80 -6.30 0.01
C ASP A 248 -7.32 -7.52 0.80
N ARG A 249 -6.27 -7.37 1.64
CA ARG A 249 -5.77 -8.40 2.56
C ARG A 249 -5.43 -7.80 3.92
N PHE A 250 -5.86 -8.47 4.98
CA PHE A 250 -5.58 -8.09 6.36
C PHE A 250 -4.85 -9.22 7.06
N LEU A 251 -3.59 -8.99 7.42
CA LEU A 251 -2.74 -9.99 8.05
C LEU A 251 -2.64 -9.75 9.55
N VAL A 252 -2.75 -10.82 10.31
CA VAL A 252 -2.52 -10.83 11.76
C VAL A 252 -1.42 -11.81 12.12
N GLN A 253 -0.68 -11.49 13.17
CA GLN A 253 0.47 -12.25 13.63
C GLN A 253 0.11 -13.19 14.81
N TRP A 254 -1.10 -13.09 15.33
CA TRP A 254 -1.59 -13.90 16.43
C TRP A 254 -2.86 -14.65 16.04
N PRO A 255 -2.94 -15.99 16.33
CA PRO A 255 -4.08 -16.80 15.93
C PRO A 255 -5.38 -16.38 16.62
N GLN A 256 -5.30 -15.78 17.82
CA GLN A 256 -6.46 -15.30 18.57
C GLN A 256 -7.22 -14.22 17.80
N LEU A 257 -6.50 -13.32 17.11
CA LEU A 257 -7.10 -12.25 16.32
C LEU A 257 -7.85 -12.76 15.09
N ALA A 258 -7.44 -13.91 14.56
CA ALA A 258 -8.11 -14.53 13.42
C ALA A 258 -9.46 -15.17 13.81
N LYS A 259 -9.61 -15.59 15.07
CA LYS A 259 -10.85 -16.21 15.58
C LYS A 259 -11.97 -15.18 15.80
N GLU A 260 -11.62 -13.96 16.18
CA GLU A 260 -12.59 -12.89 16.46
C GLU A 260 -13.13 -12.22 15.19
N ALA A 261 -12.57 -12.54 14.04
CA ALA A 261 -12.75 -11.75 12.85
C ALA A 261 -13.67 -12.38 11.81
N VAL A 262 -14.71 -11.67 11.49
CA VAL A 262 -15.57 -11.99 10.35
C VAL A 262 -14.88 -11.62 9.03
N GLY A 263 -14.39 -12.61 8.33
CA GLY A 263 -14.30 -12.58 6.87
C GLY A 263 -12.94 -12.33 6.21
N ARG A 264 -12.09 -11.38 6.60
CA ARG A 264 -10.92 -10.97 5.80
C ARG A 264 -9.57 -11.14 6.48
N ILE A 265 -9.57 -11.53 7.74
CA ILE A 265 -8.37 -11.61 8.55
C ILE A 265 -7.68 -12.94 8.30
N GLU A 266 -6.40 -12.85 7.91
CA GLU A 266 -5.56 -14.00 7.65
C GLU A 266 -4.46 -14.08 8.70
N TYR A 267 -4.38 -15.21 9.40
CA TYR A 267 -3.24 -15.53 10.23
C TYR A 267 -2.14 -16.14 9.36
N ARG A 268 -0.94 -15.58 9.41
CA ARG A 268 0.22 -16.03 8.63
C ARG A 268 1.44 -16.34 9.51
N GLY A 269 1.23 -16.56 10.80
CA GLY A 269 2.32 -16.69 11.75
C GLY A 269 2.92 -15.36 12.16
N VAL A 270 3.99 -15.42 12.96
CA VAL A 270 4.77 -14.24 13.34
C VAL A 270 5.62 -13.83 12.16
N LEU A 271 5.42 -12.62 11.67
CA LEU A 271 6.08 -12.09 10.46
C LEU A 271 7.35 -11.28 10.81
N VAL A 272 7.45 -10.81 12.05
CA VAL A 272 8.58 -9.99 12.57
C VAL A 272 9.72 -10.88 13.03
#